data_dcf362843c87ef23964a16295ba08c96
#
_entry.id   dcf362843c87ef23964a16295ba08c96
#
_cell.length_a   1.000
_cell.length_b   1.000
_cell.length_c   1.000
_cell.angle_alpha   90.00
_cell.angle_beta   90.00
_cell.angle_gamma   90.00
#
_symmetry.space_group_name_H-M   'P 1'
#
loop_
_entity.id
_entity.type
_entity.pdbx_description
1 polymer ?
#
loop_
_entity_poly.entity_id
_entity_poly.type
_entity_poly.pdbx_seq_one_letter_code
_entity_poly.pdbx_strand_id
1 'polypeptide(L)'
;MTNESFRPMGRRDFLRNLAITSGAITIGGSLLAACGGSTATESSGLSIGTPQNPIKLPVTTDAIADGLPNESGTLEILNWADYQNPESIAIFEEKFGCKVVTSIYDTEEAAIAKLRNGTFKPDLILGMTDTGLAKLVAADLLQPLNKSYIPNFGNVISGLQSPYYDLESQYTVPYFIYGNGIGYRTDRIDKNAFASNGYDILWDSQFSGKVGVLDSYRDTLAMAMFRAGNFDANTSDAAIIQKAGDDLVAMREATNPKVDILAYTEIPSGNRDLNFTWSGDLFTALQYLPEGVAPDVLGFWYPEKTVAKNDFMCITKNAKAPVLAHQLINFLSDTDNALLNREYVGYQPALESITVDLLISSGTIPESLIDALVTPEKYDAGLAQVSLEPAVDALWLEQWTRFTAG
;
A
#
# COMPACT_ATOMS: atom_id res chain seq x y z
N MET A 1 6.14 41.65 -17.05
CA MET A 1 5.77 40.93 -15.86
C MET A 1 5.74 39.46 -16.25
N THR A 2 6.78 38.77 -15.92
CA THR A 2 7.05 37.40 -16.33
C THR A 2 6.24 36.46 -15.44
N ASN A 3 5.38 35.64 -16.08
CA ASN A 3 4.59 34.61 -15.44
C ASN A 3 5.54 33.49 -15.02
N GLU A 4 5.94 33.41 -13.77
CA GLU A 4 6.58 32.22 -13.20
C GLU A 4 5.48 31.18 -12.94
N SER A 5 5.44 30.17 -13.82
CA SER A 5 4.62 28.99 -13.62
C SER A 5 5.12 28.23 -12.38
N PHE A 6 4.30 28.17 -11.36
CA PHE A 6 4.48 27.27 -10.21
C PHE A 6 4.53 25.83 -10.74
N ARG A 7 5.72 25.22 -10.77
CA ARG A 7 5.86 23.78 -10.91
C ARG A 7 5.66 23.16 -9.53
N PRO A 8 4.74 22.20 -9.35
CA PRO A 8 4.65 21.47 -8.10
C PRO A 8 5.98 20.74 -7.85
N MET A 9 6.43 20.75 -6.60
CA MET A 9 7.64 20.10 -6.14
C MET A 9 7.40 18.58 -6.19
N GLY A 10 8.00 17.89 -7.16
CA GLY A 10 7.93 16.44 -7.28
C GLY A 10 8.80 15.74 -6.23
N ARG A 11 8.61 14.41 -6.05
CA ARG A 11 9.45 13.55 -5.20
C ARG A 11 10.96 13.82 -5.37
N ARG A 12 11.38 14.18 -6.56
CA ARG A 12 12.76 14.47 -6.91
C ARG A 12 13.34 15.65 -6.12
N ASP A 13 12.54 16.68 -5.88
CA ASP A 13 12.95 17.87 -5.12
C ASP A 13 12.92 17.63 -3.62
N PHE A 14 12.01 16.78 -3.14
CA PHE A 14 11.91 16.34 -1.75
C PHE A 14 13.11 15.47 -1.33
N LEU A 15 13.47 14.47 -2.12
CA LEU A 15 14.63 13.59 -1.84
C LEU A 15 15.96 14.33 -1.93
N ARG A 16 16.07 15.33 -2.81
CA ARG A 16 17.25 16.17 -2.91
C ARG A 16 17.45 17.06 -1.69
N ASN A 17 16.37 17.49 -1.04
CA ASN A 17 16.40 18.30 0.18
C ASN A 17 16.66 17.48 1.44
N LEU A 18 16.27 16.20 1.47
CA LEU A 18 16.57 15.26 2.58
C LEU A 18 18.06 14.90 2.69
N ALA A 19 18.77 14.87 1.56
CA ALA A 19 20.21 14.56 1.54
C ALA A 19 21.11 15.65 2.16
N ILE A 20 20.57 16.83 2.49
CA ILE A 20 21.36 17.98 2.99
C ILE A 20 21.28 18.15 4.52
N THR A 21 20.40 17.38 5.22
CA THR A 21 20.19 17.57 6.67
C THR A 21 20.64 16.42 7.58
N SER A 22 21.46 15.50 7.10
CA SER A 22 22.05 14.44 7.94
C SER A 22 23.23 14.94 8.74
N GLY A 23 23.00 15.80 9.70
CA GLY A 23 23.95 16.17 10.74
C GLY A 23 23.76 15.25 11.96
N ALA A 24 24.80 14.52 12.29
CA ALA A 24 24.85 13.59 13.41
C ALA A 24 24.49 14.26 14.76
N ILE A 25 23.54 13.67 15.48
CA ILE A 25 23.37 13.90 16.93
C ILE A 25 23.51 12.55 17.62
N THR A 26 24.66 12.34 18.23
CA THR A 26 24.90 11.30 19.23
C THR A 26 24.36 11.78 20.59
N ILE A 27 23.34 11.12 21.14
CA ILE A 27 23.01 11.25 22.55
C ILE A 27 22.96 9.85 23.16
N GLY A 28 23.97 9.54 23.96
CA GLY A 28 23.95 8.43 24.88
C GLY A 28 23.12 8.78 26.11
N GLY A 29 22.38 7.80 26.63
CA GLY A 29 21.64 7.97 27.90
C GLY A 29 20.92 6.72 28.30
N SER A 30 21.54 5.96 29.22
CA SER A 30 20.95 4.85 29.96
C SER A 30 19.66 5.26 30.66
N LEU A 31 18.61 4.46 30.58
CA LEU A 31 17.51 4.51 31.56
C LEU A 31 17.20 3.12 32.10
N LEU A 32 17.41 3.03 33.39
CA LEU A 32 17.16 1.94 34.27
C LEU A 32 15.66 1.63 34.44
N ALA A 33 15.43 0.38 34.77
CA ALA A 33 14.17 -0.24 35.13
C ALA A 33 13.34 0.56 36.12
N ALA A 34 12.03 0.63 35.84
CA ALA A 34 11.01 0.83 36.86
C ALA A 34 9.98 -0.30 36.71
N CYS A 35 10.05 -1.26 37.62
CA CYS A 35 8.97 -2.22 37.85
C CYS A 35 7.76 -1.47 38.41
N GLY A 36 6.68 -1.45 37.68
CA GLY A 36 5.35 -1.07 38.12
C GLY A 36 4.36 -1.97 37.45
N GLY A 37 3.81 -2.94 38.20
CA GLY A 37 2.78 -3.84 37.68
C GLY A 37 1.55 -3.07 37.23
N SER A 38 1.36 -3.02 35.93
CA SER A 38 0.08 -2.80 35.30
C SER A 38 -0.36 -4.14 34.70
N THR A 39 -1.47 -4.64 35.22
CA THR A 39 -2.26 -5.71 34.61
C THR A 39 -2.30 -5.44 33.12
N ALA A 40 -1.69 -6.34 32.35
CA ALA A 40 -1.87 -6.36 30.89
C ALA A 40 -3.38 -6.48 30.65
N THR A 41 -3.99 -5.40 30.25
CA THR A 41 -5.30 -5.44 29.64
C THR A 41 -5.10 -6.29 28.39
N GLU A 42 -5.65 -7.50 28.38
CA GLU A 42 -5.75 -8.31 27.18
C GLU A 42 -6.34 -7.39 26.11
N SER A 43 -5.53 -6.98 25.15
CA SER A 43 -6.04 -6.39 23.93
C SER A 43 -6.76 -7.54 23.24
N SER A 44 -8.08 -7.64 23.44
CA SER A 44 -8.93 -8.45 22.59
C SER A 44 -8.73 -7.91 21.17
N GLY A 45 -7.79 -8.51 20.46
CA GLY A 45 -7.56 -8.17 19.06
C GLY A 45 -8.87 -8.37 18.33
N LEU A 46 -9.39 -7.34 17.71
CA LEU A 46 -10.57 -7.48 16.86
C LEU A 46 -10.17 -8.45 15.75
N SER A 47 -10.80 -9.63 15.72
CA SER A 47 -10.62 -10.54 14.60
C SER A 47 -11.33 -9.94 13.40
N ILE A 48 -10.58 -9.62 12.36
CA ILE A 48 -11.16 -9.39 11.04
C ILE A 48 -11.49 -10.74 10.41
N GLY A 49 -12.59 -10.80 9.66
CA GLY A 49 -12.96 -11.98 8.90
C GLY A 49 -11.87 -12.46 7.95
N THR A 50 -11.99 -13.68 7.53
CA THR A 50 -11.20 -14.25 6.44
C THR A 50 -12.11 -14.43 5.22
N PRO A 51 -11.56 -14.64 4.01
CA PRO A 51 -12.39 -14.97 2.84
C PRO A 51 -13.35 -16.13 3.07
N GLN A 52 -12.94 -17.13 3.89
CA GLN A 52 -13.75 -18.31 4.22
C GLN A 52 -14.75 -18.06 5.36
N ASN A 53 -14.47 -17.10 6.23
CA ASN A 53 -15.30 -16.74 7.38
C ASN A 53 -15.39 -15.20 7.50
N PRO A 54 -16.11 -14.55 6.60
CA PRO A 54 -16.28 -13.11 6.66
C PRO A 54 -17.09 -12.70 7.89
N ILE A 55 -16.74 -11.61 8.54
CA ILE A 55 -17.46 -11.11 9.71
C ILE A 55 -17.92 -9.67 9.49
N LYS A 56 -19.03 -9.32 10.13
CA LYS A 56 -19.49 -7.95 10.20
C LYS A 56 -18.76 -7.23 11.32
N LEU A 57 -18.09 -6.13 10.98
CA LEU A 57 -17.38 -5.31 11.96
C LEU A 57 -18.37 -4.64 12.95
N PRO A 58 -17.99 -4.43 14.21
CA PRO A 58 -18.83 -3.70 15.15
C PRO A 58 -18.97 -2.23 14.74
N VAL A 59 -20.18 -1.72 14.79
CA VAL A 59 -20.49 -0.30 14.57
C VAL A 59 -20.81 0.32 15.92
N THR A 60 -19.99 1.28 16.36
CA THR A 60 -20.07 1.93 17.68
C THR A 60 -20.74 3.29 17.64
N THR A 61 -20.88 3.87 16.46
CA THR A 61 -21.53 5.18 16.23
C THR A 61 -22.35 5.13 14.96
N ASP A 62 -23.35 6.00 14.86
CA ASP A 62 -24.11 6.16 13.63
C ASP A 62 -23.26 6.86 12.55
N ALA A 63 -23.55 6.57 11.29
CA ALA A 63 -23.08 7.36 10.16
C ALA A 63 -23.65 8.79 10.23
N ILE A 64 -23.05 9.73 9.50
CA ILE A 64 -23.61 11.08 9.37
C ILE A 64 -25.02 11.02 8.76
N ALA A 65 -25.87 11.97 9.13
CA ALA A 65 -27.26 12.05 8.62
C ALA A 65 -27.28 12.32 7.11
N ASP A 66 -28.35 11.89 6.45
CA ASP A 66 -28.61 12.24 5.05
C ASP A 66 -28.89 13.74 4.88
N GLY A 67 -28.56 14.25 3.69
CA GLY A 67 -28.94 15.61 3.27
C GLY A 67 -28.28 16.74 4.02
N LEU A 68 -27.16 16.49 4.70
CA LEU A 68 -26.33 17.56 5.24
C LEU A 68 -25.81 18.46 4.11
N PRO A 69 -25.68 19.78 4.35
CA PRO A 69 -25.17 20.71 3.34
C PRO A 69 -23.70 20.38 3.00
N ASN A 70 -23.30 20.78 1.78
CA ASN A 70 -21.90 20.75 1.40
C ASN A 70 -21.08 21.58 2.40
N GLU A 71 -19.96 21.03 2.83
CA GLU A 71 -19.02 21.69 3.69
C GLU A 71 -18.05 22.54 2.83
N SER A 72 -17.53 23.57 3.43
CA SER A 72 -16.45 24.40 2.88
C SER A 72 -15.31 24.47 3.89
N GLY A 73 -14.10 24.77 3.44
CA GLY A 73 -12.95 24.88 4.30
C GLY A 73 -11.86 23.87 3.95
N THR A 74 -11.26 23.25 4.96
CA THR A 74 -10.13 22.34 4.75
C THR A 74 -10.54 20.91 5.03
N LEU A 75 -10.25 20.03 4.07
CA LEU A 75 -10.27 18.57 4.23
C LEU A 75 -8.86 18.10 4.55
N GLU A 76 -8.63 17.56 5.73
CA GLU A 76 -7.35 17.00 6.15
C GLU A 76 -7.31 15.50 5.82
N ILE A 77 -6.36 15.08 5.00
CA ILE A 77 -6.19 13.68 4.62
C ILE A 77 -4.85 13.11 5.10
N LEU A 78 -4.84 11.82 5.37
CA LEU A 78 -3.65 11.04 5.68
C LEU A 78 -3.44 10.02 4.56
N ASN A 79 -2.28 10.04 3.90
CA ASN A 79 -2.01 9.26 2.70
C ASN A 79 -0.54 8.82 2.62
N TRP A 80 -0.24 7.89 1.73
CA TRP A 80 1.12 7.63 1.28
C TRP A 80 1.66 8.80 0.44
N ALA A 81 2.99 8.92 0.37
CA ALA A 81 3.63 9.88 -0.51
C ALA A 81 3.25 9.62 -1.98
N ASP A 82 2.86 10.68 -2.71
CA ASP A 82 2.48 10.66 -4.15
C ASP A 82 1.40 9.62 -4.53
N TYR A 83 0.56 9.28 -3.59
CA TYR A 83 -0.52 8.31 -3.78
C TYR A 83 -1.85 8.98 -4.16
N GLN A 84 -1.74 10.15 -4.79
CA GLN A 84 -2.85 10.99 -5.20
C GLN A 84 -2.37 12.01 -6.22
N ASN A 85 -3.08 12.16 -7.33
CA ASN A 85 -2.74 13.11 -8.38
C ASN A 85 -3.07 14.56 -7.94
N PRO A 86 -2.08 15.46 -7.89
CA PRO A 86 -2.30 16.87 -7.54
C PRO A 86 -3.33 17.59 -8.44
N GLU A 87 -3.39 17.25 -9.74
CA GLU A 87 -4.37 17.80 -10.65
C GLU A 87 -5.79 17.34 -10.32
N SER A 88 -5.96 16.05 -10.00
CA SER A 88 -7.23 15.48 -9.54
C SER A 88 -7.73 16.20 -8.28
N ILE A 89 -6.82 16.52 -7.36
CA ILE A 89 -7.16 17.30 -6.16
C ILE A 89 -7.52 18.73 -6.47
N ALA A 90 -6.81 19.41 -7.37
CA ALA A 90 -7.15 20.76 -7.77
C ALA A 90 -8.56 20.85 -8.37
N ILE A 91 -8.95 19.86 -9.20
CA ILE A 91 -10.31 19.74 -9.75
C ILE A 91 -11.35 19.55 -8.61
N PHE A 92 -11.04 18.70 -7.63
CA PHE A 92 -11.91 18.52 -6.46
C PHE A 92 -12.06 19.80 -5.65
N GLU A 93 -10.95 20.50 -5.36
CA GLU A 93 -10.95 21.77 -4.63
C GLU A 93 -11.80 22.83 -5.32
N GLU A 94 -11.66 22.98 -6.64
CA GLU A 94 -12.48 23.90 -7.44
C GLU A 94 -13.95 23.54 -7.41
N LYS A 95 -14.27 22.25 -7.62
CA LYS A 95 -15.64 21.75 -7.66
C LYS A 95 -16.42 21.96 -6.37
N PHE A 96 -15.74 21.80 -5.22
CA PHE A 96 -16.40 21.86 -3.90
C PHE A 96 -16.08 23.12 -3.11
N GLY A 97 -15.24 24.03 -3.63
CA GLY A 97 -14.88 25.28 -2.98
C GLY A 97 -14.14 25.08 -1.67
N CYS A 98 -13.28 24.09 -1.61
CA CYS A 98 -12.54 23.67 -0.41
C CYS A 98 -11.03 23.68 -0.63
N LYS A 99 -10.27 23.33 0.42
CA LYS A 99 -8.84 23.02 0.37
C LYS A 99 -8.59 21.61 0.87
N VAL A 100 -7.69 20.89 0.22
CA VAL A 100 -7.22 19.57 0.64
C VAL A 100 -5.79 19.71 1.17
N VAL A 101 -5.56 19.24 2.38
CA VAL A 101 -4.23 19.21 3.01
C VAL A 101 -3.86 17.75 3.26
N THR A 102 -2.78 17.31 2.63
CA THR A 102 -2.29 15.93 2.75
C THR A 102 -1.14 15.85 3.73
N SER A 103 -1.29 14.99 4.75
CA SER A 103 -0.20 14.52 5.60
C SER A 103 0.23 13.12 5.15
N ILE A 104 1.54 12.86 5.22
CA ILE A 104 2.12 11.62 4.72
C ILE A 104 2.44 10.67 5.87
N TYR A 105 2.28 9.37 5.61
CA TYR A 105 2.81 8.30 6.45
C TYR A 105 3.67 7.34 5.61
N ASP A 106 4.63 6.71 6.28
CA ASP A 106 5.57 5.79 5.63
C ASP A 106 5.23 4.32 5.92
N THR A 107 4.50 4.06 7.02
CA THR A 107 4.00 2.72 7.39
C THR A 107 2.62 2.82 8.02
N GLU A 108 1.80 1.79 7.87
CA GLU A 108 0.46 1.73 8.52
C GLU A 108 0.58 1.81 10.05
N GLU A 109 1.59 1.17 10.64
CA GLU A 109 1.84 1.19 12.08
C GLU A 109 2.11 2.62 12.58
N ALA A 110 2.91 3.39 11.85
CA ALA A 110 3.19 4.80 12.19
C ALA A 110 1.92 5.66 12.08
N ALA A 111 1.10 5.44 11.04
CA ALA A 111 -0.18 6.13 10.86
C ALA A 111 -1.13 5.83 12.04
N ILE A 112 -1.32 4.55 12.36
CA ILE A 112 -2.21 4.10 13.44
C ILE A 112 -1.73 4.63 14.80
N ALA A 113 -0.43 4.65 15.07
CA ALA A 113 0.13 5.19 16.29
C ALA A 113 -0.17 6.70 16.44
N LYS A 114 0.00 7.50 15.37
CA LYS A 114 -0.33 8.94 15.36
C LYS A 114 -1.82 9.19 15.63
N LEU A 115 -2.69 8.38 15.03
CA LEU A 115 -4.14 8.46 15.23
C LEU A 115 -4.55 8.11 16.66
N ARG A 116 -4.03 7.00 17.21
CA ARG A 116 -4.33 6.55 18.59
C ARG A 116 -3.87 7.56 19.64
N ASN A 117 -2.73 8.21 19.43
CA ASN A 117 -2.21 9.22 20.35
C ASN A 117 -2.94 10.56 20.21
N GLY A 118 -3.85 10.73 19.25
CA GLY A 118 -4.59 11.95 19.00
C GLY A 118 -3.72 13.15 18.60
N THR A 119 -2.45 12.92 18.22
CA THR A 119 -1.52 13.96 17.78
C THR A 119 -1.85 14.47 16.37
N PHE A 120 -2.54 13.65 15.60
CA PHE A 120 -3.04 14.01 14.27
C PHE A 120 -4.48 13.49 14.12
N LYS A 121 -5.35 14.32 13.54
CA LYS A 121 -6.80 14.05 13.40
C LYS A 121 -7.24 14.37 11.97
N PRO A 122 -6.87 13.54 10.99
CA PRO A 122 -7.33 13.73 9.61
C PRO A 122 -8.82 13.45 9.53
N ASP A 123 -9.46 13.95 8.47
CA ASP A 123 -10.84 13.61 8.15
C ASP A 123 -10.94 12.27 7.43
N LEU A 124 -9.99 12.01 6.53
CA LEU A 124 -9.95 10.86 5.64
C LEU A 124 -8.58 10.19 5.64
N ILE A 125 -8.56 8.87 5.54
CA ILE A 125 -7.36 8.07 5.34
C ILE A 125 -7.47 7.37 3.98
N LEU A 126 -6.38 7.40 3.21
CA LEU A 126 -6.25 6.74 1.91
C LEU A 126 -5.14 5.69 1.97
N GLY A 127 -5.32 4.59 1.26
CA GLY A 127 -4.28 3.57 1.09
C GLY A 127 -4.04 2.67 2.29
N MET A 128 -5.03 2.49 3.18
CA MET A 128 -4.95 1.56 4.30
C MET A 128 -5.38 0.16 3.85
N THR A 129 -4.76 -0.88 4.41
CA THR A 129 -5.11 -2.28 4.12
C THR A 129 -5.97 -2.92 5.21
N ASP A 130 -6.49 -4.11 4.96
CA ASP A 130 -7.32 -4.87 5.88
C ASP A 130 -6.63 -5.15 7.22
N THR A 131 -5.31 -5.33 7.23
CA THR A 131 -4.53 -5.47 8.47
C THR A 131 -4.53 -4.20 9.32
N GLY A 132 -4.53 -3.03 8.69
CA GLY A 132 -4.69 -1.73 9.36
C GLY A 132 -6.11 -1.49 9.85
N LEU A 133 -7.11 -1.93 9.06
CA LEU A 133 -8.53 -1.76 9.41
C LEU A 133 -8.87 -2.36 10.78
N ALA A 134 -8.41 -3.59 11.06
CA ALA A 134 -8.62 -4.24 12.35
C ALA A 134 -8.20 -3.36 13.52
N LYS A 135 -6.99 -2.80 13.39
CA LYS A 135 -6.39 -1.97 14.44
C LYS A 135 -7.14 -0.64 14.60
N LEU A 136 -7.64 -0.06 13.50
CA LEU A 136 -8.41 1.19 13.52
C LEU A 136 -9.80 0.99 14.13
N VAL A 137 -10.50 -0.08 13.77
CA VAL A 137 -11.83 -0.40 14.33
C VAL A 137 -11.74 -0.81 15.79
N ALA A 138 -10.74 -1.64 16.18
CA ALA A 138 -10.51 -2.00 17.58
C ALA A 138 -10.21 -0.79 18.45
N ALA A 139 -9.56 0.24 17.91
CA ALA A 139 -9.26 1.49 18.60
C ALA A 139 -10.39 2.52 18.51
N ASP A 140 -11.52 2.19 17.91
CA ASP A 140 -12.70 3.06 17.75
C ASP A 140 -12.36 4.40 17.04
N LEU A 141 -11.55 4.31 15.98
CA LEU A 141 -11.01 5.48 15.26
C LEU A 141 -11.75 5.81 13.96
N LEU A 142 -12.68 4.98 13.52
CA LEU A 142 -13.42 5.18 12.28
C LEU A 142 -14.89 5.50 12.54
N GLN A 143 -15.50 6.21 11.60
CA GLN A 143 -16.95 6.36 11.53
C GLN A 143 -17.51 5.56 10.37
N PRO A 144 -18.74 5.02 10.50
CA PRO A 144 -19.41 4.35 9.40
C PRO A 144 -19.68 5.29 8.24
N LEU A 145 -19.61 4.74 7.02
CA LEU A 145 -19.89 5.48 5.79
C LEU A 145 -21.39 5.69 5.61
N ASN A 146 -21.79 6.89 5.20
CA ASN A 146 -23.11 7.13 4.63
C ASN A 146 -23.04 7.09 3.11
N LYS A 147 -23.46 5.98 2.52
CA LYS A 147 -23.37 5.75 1.07
C LYS A 147 -24.27 6.67 0.23
N SER A 148 -25.22 7.41 0.85
CA SER A 148 -26.00 8.41 0.13
C SER A 148 -25.14 9.55 -0.43
N TYR A 149 -23.96 9.79 0.17
CA TYR A 149 -22.97 10.75 -0.32
C TYR A 149 -21.96 10.13 -1.31
N ILE A 150 -22.01 8.82 -1.53
CA ILE A 150 -21.08 8.08 -2.41
C ILE A 150 -21.87 7.35 -3.51
N PRO A 151 -22.63 8.06 -4.37
CA PRO A 151 -23.41 7.42 -5.43
C PRO A 151 -22.55 6.58 -6.39
N ASN A 152 -21.27 6.93 -6.56
CA ASN A 152 -20.32 6.16 -7.38
C ASN A 152 -19.82 4.87 -6.71
N PHE A 153 -20.28 4.54 -5.49
CA PHE A 153 -19.93 3.27 -4.83
C PHE A 153 -20.29 2.05 -5.69
N GLY A 154 -21.36 2.16 -6.49
CA GLY A 154 -21.77 1.12 -7.43
C GLY A 154 -20.75 0.84 -8.55
N ASN A 155 -19.78 1.73 -8.80
CA ASN A 155 -18.70 1.53 -9.77
C ASN A 155 -17.59 0.63 -9.25
N VAL A 156 -17.51 0.40 -7.92
CA VAL A 156 -16.52 -0.49 -7.31
C VAL A 156 -16.73 -1.92 -7.82
N ILE A 157 -15.63 -2.65 -8.06
CA ILE A 157 -15.66 -4.07 -8.44
C ILE A 157 -16.63 -4.82 -7.52
N SER A 158 -17.57 -5.56 -8.12
CA SER A 158 -18.70 -6.17 -7.39
C SER A 158 -18.25 -7.08 -6.23
N GLY A 159 -17.19 -7.84 -6.39
CA GLY A 159 -16.58 -8.65 -5.34
C GLY A 159 -16.00 -7.86 -4.17
N LEU A 160 -15.74 -6.56 -4.36
CA LEU A 160 -15.19 -5.65 -3.35
C LEU A 160 -16.23 -4.71 -2.73
N GLN A 161 -17.50 -4.77 -3.13
CA GLN A 161 -18.57 -3.95 -2.54
C GLN A 161 -19.03 -4.46 -1.16
N SER A 162 -18.65 -5.68 -0.80
CA SER A 162 -18.86 -6.27 0.53
C SER A 162 -17.73 -7.24 0.83
N PRO A 163 -16.49 -6.74 1.00
CA PRO A 163 -15.33 -7.58 1.16
C PRO A 163 -15.37 -8.32 2.51
N TYR A 164 -14.66 -9.46 2.59
CA TYR A 164 -14.65 -10.31 3.80
C TYR A 164 -14.21 -9.56 5.07
N TYR A 165 -13.37 -8.54 4.90
CA TYR A 165 -12.83 -7.75 6.00
C TYR A 165 -13.74 -6.60 6.45
N ASP A 166 -14.76 -6.25 5.65
CA ASP A 166 -15.74 -5.20 5.96
C ASP A 166 -17.07 -5.48 5.24
N LEU A 167 -17.81 -6.46 5.76
CA LEU A 167 -19.12 -6.80 5.19
C LEU A 167 -20.02 -5.58 5.10
N GLU A 168 -20.70 -5.45 3.96
CA GLU A 168 -21.55 -4.31 3.62
C GLU A 168 -20.77 -2.99 3.46
N SER A 169 -19.42 -3.02 3.41
CA SER A 169 -18.55 -1.83 3.33
C SER A 169 -19.02 -0.73 4.29
N GLN A 170 -19.01 -1.06 5.59
CA GLN A 170 -19.47 -0.15 6.63
C GLN A 170 -18.50 1.01 6.84
N TYR A 171 -17.22 0.75 6.66
CA TYR A 171 -16.14 1.71 6.95
C TYR A 171 -15.27 2.02 5.73
N THR A 172 -15.27 1.17 4.71
CA THR A 172 -14.27 1.22 3.64
C THR A 172 -14.88 1.31 2.25
N VAL A 173 -14.20 2.05 1.38
CA VAL A 173 -14.39 1.98 -0.08
C VAL A 173 -13.06 1.59 -0.70
N PRO A 174 -12.97 0.49 -1.46
CA PRO A 174 -11.76 0.09 -2.16
C PRO A 174 -11.21 1.20 -3.05
N TYR A 175 -9.89 1.35 -3.05
CA TYR A 175 -9.22 2.41 -3.79
C TYR A 175 -8.42 1.85 -4.95
N PHE A 176 -7.37 1.06 -4.67
CA PHE A 176 -6.56 0.39 -5.67
C PHE A 176 -6.48 -1.12 -5.42
N ILE A 177 -6.24 -1.88 -6.49
CA ILE A 177 -5.91 -3.31 -6.45
C ILE A 177 -4.48 -3.52 -6.96
N TYR A 178 -3.77 -4.47 -6.37
CA TYR A 178 -2.39 -4.81 -6.74
C TYR A 178 -2.02 -6.23 -6.28
N GLY A 179 -0.95 -6.74 -6.84
CA GLY A 179 -0.37 -8.02 -6.43
C GLY A 179 1.13 -7.88 -6.21
N ASN A 180 1.71 -8.80 -5.46
CA ASN A 180 3.14 -8.85 -5.23
C ASN A 180 3.85 -9.64 -6.32
N GLY A 181 5.02 -9.19 -6.72
CA GLY A 181 5.83 -9.86 -7.73
C GLY A 181 7.24 -9.31 -7.80
N ILE A 182 7.92 -9.55 -8.90
CA ILE A 182 9.27 -9.06 -9.10
C ILE A 182 9.28 -8.07 -10.28
N GLY A 183 9.54 -6.80 -9.96
CA GLY A 183 9.90 -5.81 -10.96
C GLY A 183 11.36 -5.97 -11.36
N TYR A 184 11.67 -5.83 -12.65
CA TYR A 184 13.03 -6.06 -13.13
C TYR A 184 13.38 -5.22 -14.37
N ARG A 185 14.69 -5.16 -14.67
CA ARG A 185 15.23 -4.54 -15.87
C ARG A 185 15.29 -5.55 -17.00
N THR A 186 14.51 -5.33 -18.07
CA THR A 186 14.47 -6.22 -19.25
C THR A 186 15.76 -6.22 -20.07
N ASP A 187 16.52 -5.14 -19.99
CA ASP A 187 17.86 -5.03 -20.65
C ASP A 187 18.96 -5.79 -19.91
N ARG A 188 18.66 -6.36 -18.74
CA ARG A 188 19.62 -7.11 -17.91
C ARG A 188 19.15 -8.53 -17.58
N ILE A 189 17.85 -8.75 -17.58
CA ILE A 189 17.23 -10.02 -17.19
C ILE A 189 16.23 -10.44 -18.25
N ASP A 190 16.46 -11.61 -18.85
CA ASP A 190 15.48 -12.23 -19.75
C ASP A 190 14.27 -12.73 -18.93
N LYS A 191 13.05 -12.38 -19.36
CA LYS A 191 11.82 -12.83 -18.70
C LYS A 191 11.71 -14.35 -18.56
N ASN A 192 12.34 -15.11 -19.48
CA ASN A 192 12.35 -16.58 -19.40
C ASN A 192 13.14 -17.12 -18.19
N ALA A 193 13.98 -16.31 -17.57
CA ALA A 193 14.67 -16.69 -16.34
C ALA A 193 13.69 -17.00 -15.20
N PHE A 194 12.55 -16.33 -15.17
CA PHE A 194 11.51 -16.56 -14.14
C PHE A 194 10.80 -17.90 -14.31
N ALA A 195 10.68 -18.42 -15.52
CA ALA A 195 10.08 -19.73 -15.76
C ALA A 195 10.88 -20.88 -15.11
N SER A 196 12.21 -20.69 -15.00
CA SER A 196 13.10 -21.70 -14.41
C SER A 196 13.38 -21.44 -12.94
N ASN A 197 13.49 -20.19 -12.53
CA ASN A 197 14.00 -19.79 -11.22
C ASN A 197 12.90 -19.29 -10.27
N GLY A 198 11.79 -18.75 -10.81
CA GLY A 198 10.76 -18.15 -9.97
C GLY A 198 11.34 -17.13 -8.99
N TYR A 199 11.00 -17.27 -7.72
CA TYR A 199 11.55 -16.42 -6.65
C TYR A 199 13.05 -16.65 -6.37
N ASP A 200 13.62 -17.81 -6.75
CA ASP A 200 15.04 -18.13 -6.50
C ASP A 200 16.00 -17.10 -7.11
N ILE A 201 15.56 -16.39 -8.15
CA ILE A 201 16.36 -15.35 -8.79
C ILE A 201 16.80 -14.25 -7.81
N LEU A 202 16.01 -13.98 -6.75
CA LEU A 202 16.35 -12.99 -5.73
C LEU A 202 17.49 -13.45 -4.81
N TRP A 203 17.81 -14.75 -4.80
CA TRP A 203 18.93 -15.35 -4.05
C TRP A 203 20.17 -15.57 -4.91
N ASP A 204 20.11 -15.28 -6.21
CA ASP A 204 21.25 -15.49 -7.10
C ASP A 204 22.33 -14.44 -6.88
N SER A 205 23.49 -14.88 -6.43
CA SER A 205 24.64 -14.04 -6.09
C SER A 205 25.19 -13.21 -7.26
N GLN A 206 24.83 -13.55 -8.53
CA GLN A 206 25.17 -12.72 -9.67
C GLN A 206 24.55 -11.31 -9.59
N PHE A 207 23.45 -11.15 -8.85
CA PHE A 207 22.77 -9.88 -8.64
C PHE A 207 23.15 -9.20 -7.30
N SER A 208 24.29 -9.58 -6.70
CA SER A 208 24.73 -8.99 -5.43
C SER A 208 24.80 -7.46 -5.50
N GLY A 209 24.13 -6.80 -4.54
CA GLY A 209 24.00 -5.34 -4.48
C GLY A 209 23.02 -4.74 -5.49
N LYS A 210 22.30 -5.57 -6.28
CA LYS A 210 21.32 -5.16 -7.30
C LYS A 210 19.90 -5.64 -7.04
N VAL A 211 19.68 -6.26 -5.87
CA VAL A 211 18.38 -6.77 -5.42
C VAL A 211 17.74 -5.79 -4.45
N GLY A 212 16.41 -5.64 -4.53
CA GLY A 212 15.61 -5.00 -3.50
C GLY A 212 14.46 -5.89 -3.03
N VAL A 213 14.00 -5.67 -1.81
CA VAL A 213 12.79 -6.28 -1.25
C VAL A 213 11.98 -5.23 -0.50
N LEU A 214 10.67 -5.45 -0.42
CA LEU A 214 9.76 -4.56 0.29
C LEU A 214 10.11 -4.45 1.78
N ASP A 215 10.11 -3.24 2.31
CA ASP A 215 10.08 -2.99 3.75
C ASP A 215 8.66 -3.24 4.30
N SER A 216 8.26 -4.49 4.16
CA SER A 216 7.00 -5.06 4.65
C SER A 216 7.29 -6.48 5.13
N TYR A 217 7.29 -6.67 6.46
CA TYR A 217 7.61 -7.98 7.04
C TYR A 217 6.65 -9.08 6.56
N ARG A 218 5.36 -8.76 6.43
CA ARG A 218 4.35 -9.72 5.99
C ARG A 218 4.57 -10.15 4.54
N ASP A 219 4.79 -9.19 3.64
CA ASP A 219 4.98 -9.48 2.22
C ASP A 219 6.30 -10.21 1.95
N THR A 220 7.39 -9.73 2.56
CA THR A 220 8.73 -10.28 2.29
C THR A 220 8.94 -11.66 2.92
N LEU A 221 8.43 -11.91 4.14
CA LEU A 221 8.45 -13.25 4.72
C LEU A 221 7.52 -14.22 3.97
N ALA A 222 6.33 -13.77 3.55
CA ALA A 222 5.44 -14.58 2.73
C ALA A 222 6.10 -14.97 1.39
N MET A 223 6.82 -14.06 0.75
CA MET A 223 7.60 -14.36 -0.46
C MET A 223 8.62 -15.48 -0.23
N ALA A 224 9.36 -15.46 0.88
CA ALA A 224 10.30 -16.55 1.21
C ALA A 224 9.57 -17.89 1.48
N MET A 225 8.39 -17.86 2.12
CA MET A 225 7.54 -19.03 2.29
C MET A 225 7.05 -19.60 0.94
N PHE A 226 6.60 -18.74 0.03
CA PHE A 226 6.12 -19.13 -1.30
C PHE A 226 7.25 -19.73 -2.15
N ARG A 227 8.45 -19.17 -2.07
CA ARG A 227 9.66 -19.75 -2.64
C ARG A 227 9.86 -21.20 -2.17
N ALA A 228 9.63 -21.46 -0.88
CA ALA A 228 9.75 -22.79 -0.28
C ALA A 228 8.54 -23.71 -0.54
N GLY A 229 7.55 -23.26 -1.32
CA GLY A 229 6.33 -24.02 -1.65
C GLY A 229 5.26 -23.99 -0.56
N ASN A 230 5.38 -23.14 0.45
CA ASN A 230 4.35 -22.92 1.45
C ASN A 230 3.52 -21.68 1.09
N PHE A 231 2.27 -21.87 0.71
CA PHE A 231 1.37 -20.81 0.24
C PHE A 231 0.37 -20.33 1.30
N ASP A 232 0.65 -20.55 2.58
CA ASP A 232 -0.13 -19.97 3.67
C ASP A 232 0.49 -18.64 4.12
N ALA A 233 -0.03 -17.52 3.58
CA ALA A 233 0.41 -16.15 3.91
C ALA A 233 0.07 -15.73 5.36
N ASN A 234 -0.59 -16.59 6.14
CA ASN A 234 -1.07 -16.33 7.49
C ASN A 234 -0.68 -17.41 8.49
N THR A 235 0.28 -18.24 8.13
CA THR A 235 0.66 -19.41 8.93
C THR A 235 1.02 -19.05 10.38
N SER A 236 0.56 -19.87 11.31
CA SER A 236 0.96 -19.85 12.72
C SER A 236 2.03 -20.90 13.07
N ASP A 237 2.49 -21.68 12.08
CA ASP A 237 3.52 -22.68 12.29
C ASP A 237 4.89 -22.01 12.48
N ALA A 238 5.38 -22.05 13.72
CA ALA A 238 6.64 -21.44 14.10
C ALA A 238 7.84 -21.98 13.30
N ALA A 239 7.83 -23.25 12.88
CA ALA A 239 8.92 -23.84 12.11
C ALA A 239 8.96 -23.28 10.68
N ILE A 240 7.78 -23.07 10.06
CA ILE A 240 7.66 -22.45 8.74
C ILE A 240 8.11 -20.98 8.80
N ILE A 241 7.65 -20.24 9.82
CA ILE A 241 8.00 -18.83 10.03
C ILE A 241 9.52 -18.69 10.23
N GLN A 242 10.10 -19.54 11.08
CA GLN A 242 11.57 -19.53 11.31
C GLN A 242 12.33 -19.85 10.04
N LYS A 243 11.90 -20.88 9.28
CA LYS A 243 12.56 -21.23 8.02
C LYS A 243 12.53 -20.08 7.03
N ALA A 244 11.44 -19.35 6.91
CA ALA A 244 11.37 -18.17 6.05
C ALA A 244 12.39 -17.10 6.49
N GLY A 245 12.54 -16.87 7.80
CA GLY A 245 13.57 -16.00 8.34
C GLY A 245 14.99 -16.46 8.01
N ASP A 246 15.26 -17.76 8.13
CA ASP A 246 16.57 -18.34 7.77
C ASP A 246 16.84 -18.18 6.26
N ASP A 247 15.83 -18.37 5.41
CA ASP A 247 15.94 -18.17 3.96
C ASP A 247 16.22 -16.69 3.62
N LEU A 248 15.59 -15.73 4.31
CA LEU A 248 15.90 -14.30 4.13
C LEU A 248 17.31 -13.93 4.60
N VAL A 249 17.80 -14.52 5.69
CA VAL A 249 19.20 -14.36 6.12
C VAL A 249 20.15 -14.88 5.03
N ALA A 250 19.85 -16.03 4.45
CA ALA A 250 20.63 -16.58 3.32
C ALA A 250 20.57 -15.66 2.09
N MET A 251 19.42 -15.04 1.79
CA MET A 251 19.32 -14.01 0.74
C MET A 251 20.26 -12.84 1.02
N ARG A 252 20.25 -12.33 2.26
CA ARG A 252 21.12 -11.22 2.65
C ARG A 252 22.59 -11.56 2.41
N GLU A 253 23.03 -12.76 2.78
CA GLU A 253 24.41 -13.22 2.55
C GLU A 253 24.75 -13.36 1.06
N ALA A 254 23.79 -13.81 0.24
CA ALA A 254 23.98 -14.05 -1.18
C ALA A 254 23.96 -12.74 -2.00
N THR A 255 22.97 -11.88 -1.77
CA THR A 255 22.68 -10.75 -2.67
C THR A 255 22.76 -9.38 -2.00
N ASN A 256 22.86 -9.29 -0.66
CA ASN A 256 22.86 -8.03 0.09
C ASN A 256 21.73 -7.08 -0.37
N PRO A 257 20.46 -7.51 -0.29
CA PRO A 257 19.33 -6.76 -0.83
C PRO A 257 19.11 -5.45 -0.07
N LYS A 258 18.58 -4.45 -0.76
CA LYS A 258 18.07 -3.24 -0.11
C LYS A 258 16.64 -3.49 0.36
N VAL A 259 16.34 -3.08 1.59
CA VAL A 259 15.02 -3.19 2.23
C VAL A 259 14.43 -1.81 2.28
N ASP A 260 13.48 -1.52 1.42
CA ASP A 260 12.75 -0.25 1.33
C ASP A 260 11.52 -0.37 0.41
N ILE A 261 10.86 0.76 0.12
CA ILE A 261 9.71 0.86 -0.79
C ILE A 261 10.06 1.68 -2.04
N LEU A 262 11.33 1.71 -2.46
CA LEU A 262 11.83 2.59 -3.52
C LEU A 262 11.98 1.90 -4.89
N ALA A 263 11.34 0.75 -5.11
CA ALA A 263 11.42 0.02 -6.37
C ALA A 263 11.12 0.91 -7.58
N TYR A 264 10.10 1.78 -7.47
CA TYR A 264 9.63 2.68 -8.52
C TYR A 264 10.65 3.78 -8.92
N THR A 265 11.69 4.03 -8.14
CA THR A 265 12.80 4.96 -8.48
C THR A 265 14.10 4.23 -8.77
N GLU A 266 14.35 3.14 -8.08
CA GLU A 266 15.63 2.44 -8.11
C GLU A 266 15.79 1.49 -9.32
N ILE A 267 14.68 0.88 -9.79
CA ILE A 267 14.69 0.06 -11.00
C ILE A 267 14.87 0.94 -12.26
N PRO A 268 14.05 1.99 -12.50
CA PRO A 268 14.21 2.81 -13.70
C PRO A 268 15.55 3.52 -13.77
N SER A 269 16.12 3.93 -12.65
CA SER A 269 17.46 4.53 -12.60
C SER A 269 18.60 3.54 -12.89
N GLY A 270 18.34 2.23 -12.87
CA GLY A 270 19.33 1.18 -13.03
C GLY A 270 20.22 0.93 -11.79
N ASN A 271 19.81 1.45 -10.64
CA ASN A 271 20.47 1.15 -9.37
C ASN A 271 20.18 -0.29 -8.92
N ARG A 272 19.01 -0.82 -9.29
CA ARG A 272 18.60 -2.22 -9.08
C ARG A 272 18.27 -2.90 -10.39
N ASP A 273 18.55 -4.19 -10.44
CA ASP A 273 18.22 -5.05 -11.58
C ASP A 273 16.89 -5.76 -11.34
N LEU A 274 16.61 -6.12 -10.09
CA LEU A 274 15.32 -6.70 -9.65
C LEU A 274 14.92 -6.23 -8.25
N ASN A 275 13.61 -6.23 -8.01
CA ASN A 275 13.02 -5.90 -6.72
C ASN A 275 11.72 -6.69 -6.51
N PHE A 276 11.61 -7.38 -5.38
CA PHE A 276 10.32 -7.84 -4.93
C PHE A 276 9.48 -6.63 -4.50
N THR A 277 8.35 -6.41 -5.16
CA THR A 277 7.58 -5.16 -5.03
C THR A 277 6.11 -5.34 -5.38
N TRP A 278 5.31 -4.33 -5.14
CA TRP A 278 3.92 -4.24 -5.59
C TRP A 278 3.84 -3.95 -7.09
N SER A 279 2.85 -4.53 -7.76
CA SER A 279 2.71 -4.40 -9.21
C SER A 279 2.51 -2.95 -9.68
N GLY A 280 1.83 -2.13 -8.88
CA GLY A 280 1.60 -0.71 -9.15
C GLY A 280 2.87 0.12 -9.23
N ASP A 281 3.91 -0.26 -8.49
CA ASP A 281 5.19 0.45 -8.48
C ASP A 281 5.83 0.53 -9.87
N LEU A 282 5.62 -0.47 -10.73
CA LEU A 282 6.21 -0.48 -12.07
C LEU A 282 5.54 0.51 -13.02
N PHE A 283 4.27 0.84 -12.80
CA PHE A 283 3.61 1.91 -13.56
C PHE A 283 4.05 3.28 -13.04
N THR A 284 4.18 3.44 -11.72
CA THR A 284 4.77 4.65 -11.13
C THR A 284 6.20 4.88 -11.64
N ALA A 285 6.98 3.80 -11.81
CA ALA A 285 8.35 3.83 -12.29
C ALA A 285 8.51 4.46 -13.68
N LEU A 286 7.47 4.43 -14.53
CA LEU A 286 7.48 5.07 -15.85
C LEU A 286 7.78 6.58 -15.78
N GLN A 287 7.39 7.24 -14.68
CA GLN A 287 7.63 8.66 -14.46
C GLN A 287 9.08 8.99 -14.05
N TYR A 288 9.83 7.96 -13.64
CA TYR A 288 11.19 8.07 -13.12
C TYR A 288 12.25 7.55 -14.10
N LEU A 289 11.85 7.20 -15.31
CA LEU A 289 12.79 6.80 -16.36
C LEU A 289 13.73 7.97 -16.70
N PRO A 290 15.04 7.74 -16.77
CA PRO A 290 15.98 8.73 -17.25
C PRO A 290 15.65 9.16 -18.69
N GLU A 291 16.03 10.39 -19.06
CA GLU A 291 15.84 10.89 -20.41
C GLU A 291 16.49 9.95 -21.45
N GLY A 292 15.72 9.58 -22.47
CA GLY A 292 16.15 8.69 -23.55
C GLY A 292 16.10 7.19 -23.24
N VAL A 293 15.66 6.81 -22.05
CA VAL A 293 15.41 5.40 -21.69
C VAL A 293 13.99 5.02 -22.06
N ALA A 294 13.84 3.98 -22.88
CA ALA A 294 12.53 3.53 -23.34
C ALA A 294 11.76 2.80 -22.23
N PRO A 295 10.41 2.92 -22.17
CA PRO A 295 9.59 2.31 -21.12
C PRO A 295 9.66 0.78 -21.05
N ASP A 296 9.95 0.11 -22.15
CA ASP A 296 10.07 -1.35 -22.27
C ASP A 296 11.28 -1.93 -21.52
N VAL A 297 12.16 -1.07 -20.99
CA VAL A 297 13.24 -1.47 -20.07
C VAL A 297 12.72 -1.99 -18.74
N LEU A 298 11.49 -1.68 -18.40
CA LEU A 298 10.83 -2.16 -17.18
C LEU A 298 10.03 -3.42 -17.50
N GLY A 299 10.14 -4.42 -16.64
CA GLY A 299 9.36 -5.65 -16.72
C GLY A 299 8.81 -6.04 -15.35
N PHE A 300 7.79 -6.87 -15.34
CA PHE A 300 7.22 -7.42 -14.13
C PHE A 300 6.94 -8.90 -14.29
N TRP A 301 7.39 -9.69 -13.33
CA TRP A 301 7.00 -11.09 -13.21
C TRP A 301 5.94 -11.23 -12.12
N TYR A 302 4.74 -11.66 -12.52
CA TYR A 302 3.64 -11.94 -11.62
C TYR A 302 3.63 -13.43 -11.30
N PRO A 303 3.91 -13.86 -10.06
CA PRO A 303 3.92 -15.28 -9.68
C PRO A 303 2.52 -15.88 -9.75
N GLU A 304 2.42 -17.17 -10.09
CA GLU A 304 1.14 -17.90 -10.07
C GLU A 304 0.48 -17.91 -8.68
N LYS A 305 1.31 -17.99 -7.63
CA LYS A 305 0.87 -17.91 -6.23
C LYS A 305 1.58 -16.75 -5.55
N THR A 306 0.83 -15.74 -5.24
CA THR A 306 1.32 -14.54 -4.56
C THR A 306 0.19 -13.84 -3.80
N VAL A 307 0.54 -12.88 -2.97
CA VAL A 307 -0.45 -12.00 -2.34
C VAL A 307 -1.05 -11.08 -3.40
N ALA A 308 -2.38 -11.05 -3.48
CA ALA A 308 -3.12 -10.00 -4.18
C ALA A 308 -4.11 -9.37 -3.20
N LYS A 309 -4.17 -8.06 -3.20
CA LYS A 309 -4.97 -7.30 -2.24
C LYS A 309 -5.42 -5.96 -2.81
N ASN A 310 -6.27 -5.31 -2.07
CA ASN A 310 -6.63 -3.92 -2.29
C ASN A 310 -6.29 -3.10 -1.05
N ASP A 311 -6.10 -1.83 -1.24
CA ASP A 311 -6.22 -0.84 -0.20
C ASP A 311 -7.57 -0.11 -0.31
N PHE A 312 -7.85 0.73 0.66
CA PHE A 312 -9.14 1.40 0.74
C PHE A 312 -9.04 2.82 1.31
N MET A 313 -10.13 3.54 1.17
CA MET A 313 -10.41 4.85 1.76
C MET A 313 -11.34 4.66 2.95
N CYS A 314 -11.07 5.33 4.07
CA CYS A 314 -11.94 5.32 5.26
C CYS A 314 -11.93 6.66 5.98
N ILE A 315 -13.07 6.99 6.64
CA ILE A 315 -13.28 8.27 7.32
C ILE A 315 -13.02 8.11 8.80
N THR A 316 -12.31 9.07 9.41
CA THR A 316 -12.02 9.00 10.84
C THR A 316 -13.24 9.38 11.67
N LYS A 317 -13.34 8.83 12.89
CA LYS A 317 -14.47 9.04 13.81
C LYS A 317 -14.73 10.51 14.16
N ASN A 318 -13.68 11.31 14.19
CA ASN A 318 -13.76 12.72 14.60
C ASN A 318 -13.47 13.67 13.42
N ALA A 319 -13.81 13.24 12.21
CA ALA A 319 -13.69 14.09 11.02
C ALA A 319 -14.42 15.41 11.22
N LYS A 320 -13.74 16.51 10.90
CA LYS A 320 -14.32 17.86 10.97
C LYS A 320 -15.09 18.23 9.71
N ALA A 321 -14.71 17.60 8.58
CA ALA A 321 -15.33 17.77 7.29
C ALA A 321 -15.84 16.42 6.72
N PRO A 322 -16.75 15.71 7.43
CA PRO A 322 -17.18 14.37 7.04
C PRO A 322 -17.91 14.34 5.70
N VAL A 323 -18.69 15.37 5.34
CA VAL A 323 -19.37 15.43 4.04
C VAL A 323 -18.34 15.58 2.92
N LEU A 324 -17.33 16.47 3.07
CA LEU A 324 -16.24 16.60 2.09
C LEU A 324 -15.44 15.30 1.96
N ALA A 325 -15.22 14.58 3.08
CA ALA A 325 -14.53 13.29 3.05
C ALA A 325 -15.31 12.25 2.19
N HIS A 326 -16.63 12.14 2.38
CA HIS A 326 -17.47 11.28 1.53
C HIS A 326 -17.46 11.74 0.07
N GLN A 327 -17.50 13.06 -0.18
CA GLN A 327 -17.47 13.62 -1.54
C GLN A 327 -16.14 13.34 -2.23
N LEU A 328 -14.99 13.35 -1.51
CA LEU A 328 -13.71 12.97 -2.10
C LEU A 328 -13.68 11.47 -2.43
N ILE A 329 -14.19 10.61 -1.54
CA ILE A 329 -14.35 9.18 -1.85
C ILE A 329 -15.21 9.00 -3.12
N ASN A 330 -16.35 9.67 -3.19
CA ASN A 330 -17.23 9.61 -4.37
C ASN A 330 -16.54 10.12 -5.64
N PHE A 331 -15.75 11.19 -5.53
CA PHE A 331 -15.01 11.78 -6.63
C PHE A 331 -13.94 10.81 -7.17
N LEU A 332 -13.20 10.15 -6.27
CA LEU A 332 -12.17 9.16 -6.63
C LEU A 332 -12.77 7.82 -7.09
N SER A 333 -14.06 7.57 -6.84
CA SER A 333 -14.82 6.41 -7.33
C SER A 333 -15.55 6.68 -8.67
N ASP A 334 -15.39 7.87 -9.25
CA ASP A 334 -15.83 8.19 -10.61
C ASP A 334 -14.78 7.71 -11.61
N THR A 335 -15.22 7.12 -12.73
CA THR A 335 -14.31 6.48 -13.70
C THR A 335 -13.27 7.45 -14.27
N ASP A 336 -13.70 8.65 -14.70
CA ASP A 336 -12.78 9.60 -15.35
C ASP A 336 -11.78 10.17 -14.34
N ASN A 337 -12.24 10.50 -13.13
CA ASN A 337 -11.37 10.99 -12.06
C ASN A 337 -10.42 9.90 -11.55
N ALA A 338 -10.86 8.65 -11.50
CA ALA A 338 -10.01 7.52 -11.12
C ALA A 338 -8.93 7.25 -12.18
N LEU A 339 -9.24 7.37 -13.46
CA LEU A 339 -8.25 7.26 -14.54
C LEU A 339 -7.22 8.40 -14.46
N LEU A 340 -7.68 9.65 -14.29
CA LEU A 340 -6.79 10.79 -14.09
C LEU A 340 -5.87 10.60 -12.89
N ASN A 341 -6.43 10.11 -11.78
CA ASN A 341 -5.65 9.84 -10.58
C ASN A 341 -4.61 8.72 -10.81
N ARG A 342 -5.00 7.66 -11.52
CA ARG A 342 -4.13 6.54 -11.88
C ARG A 342 -2.94 6.96 -12.75
N GLU A 343 -3.11 7.91 -13.67
CA GLU A 343 -2.02 8.39 -14.53
C GLU A 343 -0.83 8.90 -13.74
N TYR A 344 -1.08 9.41 -12.54
CA TYR A 344 -0.04 9.87 -11.62
C TYR A 344 0.40 8.78 -10.64
N VAL A 345 -0.56 8.10 -10.01
CA VAL A 345 -0.28 7.12 -8.95
C VAL A 345 0.29 5.81 -9.50
N GLY A 346 -0.13 5.41 -10.72
CA GLY A 346 0.28 4.17 -11.37
C GLY A 346 -0.56 2.94 -10.98
N TYR A 347 -1.13 2.90 -9.79
CA TYR A 347 -1.90 1.77 -9.30
C TYR A 347 -3.26 1.62 -9.99
N GLN A 348 -3.75 0.39 -10.11
CA GLN A 348 -5.01 0.07 -10.79
C GLN A 348 -6.21 0.37 -9.89
N PRO A 349 -7.12 1.29 -10.28
CA PRO A 349 -8.32 1.56 -9.49
C PRO A 349 -9.21 0.33 -9.35
N ALA A 350 -9.83 0.19 -8.18
CA ALA A 350 -10.73 -0.92 -7.85
C ALA A 350 -12.15 -0.72 -8.44
N LEU A 351 -12.23 -0.28 -9.69
CA LEU A 351 -13.51 0.04 -10.36
C LEU A 351 -13.81 -0.92 -11.51
N GLU A 352 -15.05 -1.40 -11.59
CA GLU A 352 -15.54 -2.33 -12.61
C GLU A 352 -15.34 -1.83 -14.04
N SER A 353 -15.47 -0.51 -14.25
CA SER A 353 -15.31 0.15 -15.55
C SER A 353 -13.86 0.24 -16.02
N ILE A 354 -12.88 0.10 -15.11
CA ILE A 354 -11.45 0.21 -15.43
C ILE A 354 -10.88 -1.19 -15.62
N THR A 355 -11.21 -1.79 -16.76
CA THR A 355 -10.77 -3.13 -17.13
C THR A 355 -9.33 -3.14 -17.60
N VAL A 356 -8.69 -4.30 -17.55
CA VAL A 356 -7.34 -4.52 -18.12
C VAL A 356 -7.32 -4.18 -19.62
N ASP A 357 -8.36 -4.55 -20.37
CA ASP A 357 -8.47 -4.23 -21.79
C ASP A 357 -8.53 -2.72 -22.06
N LEU A 358 -9.26 -1.97 -21.22
CA LEU A 358 -9.29 -0.51 -21.30
C LEU A 358 -7.89 0.08 -21.08
N LEU A 359 -7.20 -0.39 -20.04
CA LEU A 359 -5.85 0.09 -19.72
C LEU A 359 -4.82 -0.23 -20.82
N ILE A 360 -4.88 -1.42 -21.41
CA ILE A 360 -4.02 -1.80 -22.53
C ILE A 360 -4.37 -0.96 -23.77
N SER A 361 -5.66 -0.81 -24.09
CA SER A 361 -6.11 -0.06 -25.28
C SER A 361 -5.82 1.44 -25.21
N SER A 362 -5.60 1.99 -24.01
CA SER A 362 -5.17 3.39 -23.84
C SER A 362 -3.79 3.67 -24.48
N GLY A 363 -2.98 2.62 -24.73
CA GLY A 363 -1.62 2.74 -25.26
C GLY A 363 -0.61 3.34 -24.29
N THR A 364 -1.00 3.56 -23.04
CA THR A 364 -0.11 4.12 -22.00
C THR A 364 0.70 3.05 -21.26
N ILE A 365 0.37 1.76 -21.44
CA ILE A 365 1.02 0.63 -20.78
C ILE A 365 1.98 -0.06 -21.74
N PRO A 366 3.28 -0.08 -21.45
CA PRO A 366 4.25 -0.87 -22.23
C PRO A 366 3.90 -2.36 -22.22
N GLU A 367 4.14 -3.06 -23.33
CA GLU A 367 3.87 -4.51 -23.44
C GLU A 367 4.61 -5.30 -22.34
N SER A 368 5.80 -4.88 -21.97
CA SER A 368 6.63 -5.48 -20.91
C SER A 368 6.01 -5.38 -19.50
N LEU A 369 5.03 -4.49 -19.28
CA LEU A 369 4.34 -4.29 -18.01
C LEU A 369 2.90 -4.84 -17.98
N ILE A 370 2.41 -5.46 -19.06
CA ILE A 370 1.06 -6.05 -19.07
C ILE A 370 0.91 -7.09 -17.94
N ASP A 371 1.96 -7.83 -17.64
CA ASP A 371 1.92 -8.82 -16.54
C ASP A 371 1.75 -8.19 -15.16
N ALA A 372 2.06 -6.90 -14.98
CA ALA A 372 1.83 -6.17 -13.74
C ALA A 372 0.34 -5.82 -13.50
N LEU A 373 -0.49 -5.87 -14.55
CA LEU A 373 -1.93 -5.65 -14.40
C LEU A 373 -2.59 -6.81 -13.67
N VAL A 374 -3.49 -6.47 -12.74
CA VAL A 374 -4.26 -7.44 -11.97
C VAL A 374 -5.59 -7.69 -12.68
N THR A 375 -5.72 -8.86 -13.30
CA THR A 375 -7.01 -9.31 -13.85
C THR A 375 -7.91 -9.84 -12.72
N PRO A 376 -9.23 -9.98 -12.94
CA PRO A 376 -10.11 -10.62 -11.99
C PRO A 376 -9.60 -12.01 -11.56
N GLU A 377 -9.09 -12.80 -12.51
CA GLU A 377 -8.58 -14.14 -12.24
C GLU A 377 -7.32 -14.10 -11.36
N LYS A 378 -6.40 -13.14 -11.59
CA LYS A 378 -5.22 -12.94 -10.74
C LYS A 378 -5.62 -12.50 -9.33
N TYR A 379 -6.61 -11.63 -9.22
CA TYR A 379 -7.11 -11.16 -7.93
C TYR A 379 -7.75 -12.31 -7.13
N ASP A 380 -8.65 -13.08 -7.78
CA ASP A 380 -9.36 -14.19 -7.16
C ASP A 380 -8.42 -15.36 -6.79
N ALA A 381 -7.35 -15.58 -7.56
CA ALA A 381 -6.32 -16.57 -7.25
C ALA A 381 -5.31 -16.08 -6.20
N GLY A 382 -5.33 -14.80 -5.89
CA GLY A 382 -4.44 -14.16 -4.93
C GLY A 382 -4.63 -14.66 -3.50
N LEU A 383 -3.55 -14.65 -2.75
CA LEU A 383 -3.55 -15.05 -1.34
C LEU A 383 -3.85 -13.82 -0.49
N ALA A 384 -4.91 -13.89 0.31
CA ALA A 384 -5.24 -12.84 1.27
C ALA A 384 -4.31 -12.90 2.49
N GLN A 385 -3.82 -11.75 2.93
CA GLN A 385 -3.20 -11.59 4.24
C GLN A 385 -4.23 -11.04 5.20
N VAL A 386 -4.32 -11.65 6.38
CA VAL A 386 -5.22 -11.21 7.45
C VAL A 386 -4.42 -10.79 8.68
N SER A 387 -5.04 -10.07 9.60
CA SER A 387 -4.42 -9.78 10.90
C SER A 387 -4.09 -11.06 11.63
N LEU A 388 -2.85 -11.17 12.11
CA LEU A 388 -2.40 -12.30 12.91
C LEU A 388 -2.75 -12.09 14.39
N GLU A 389 -2.95 -13.19 15.11
CA GLU A 389 -2.96 -13.17 16.55
C GLU A 389 -1.64 -12.59 17.08
N PRO A 390 -1.64 -11.77 18.17
CA PRO A 390 -0.45 -11.06 18.63
C PRO A 390 0.78 -11.94 18.88
N ALA A 391 0.58 -13.17 19.36
CA ALA A 391 1.68 -14.10 19.61
C ALA A 391 2.28 -14.62 18.29
N VAL A 392 1.48 -14.83 17.26
CA VAL A 392 1.92 -15.24 15.92
C VAL A 392 2.62 -14.07 15.22
N ASP A 393 2.04 -12.87 15.31
CA ASP A 393 2.61 -11.65 14.74
C ASP A 393 4.02 -11.37 15.31
N ALA A 394 4.20 -11.59 16.61
CA ALA A 394 5.49 -11.47 17.26
C ALA A 394 6.55 -12.43 16.69
N LEU A 395 6.16 -13.67 16.30
CA LEU A 395 7.09 -14.63 15.65
C LEU A 395 7.53 -14.12 14.27
N TRP A 396 6.59 -13.57 13.48
CA TRP A 396 6.92 -12.99 12.17
C TRP A 396 7.85 -11.78 12.32
N LEU A 397 7.56 -10.88 13.25
CA LEU A 397 8.40 -9.70 13.53
C LEU A 397 9.80 -10.07 14.04
N GLU A 398 9.92 -11.15 14.82
CA GLU A 398 11.22 -11.66 15.24
C GLU A 398 12.09 -12.05 14.05
N GLN A 399 11.53 -12.81 13.10
CA GLN A 399 12.28 -13.24 11.91
C GLN A 399 12.62 -12.05 11.00
N TRP A 400 11.71 -11.09 10.86
CA TRP A 400 11.98 -9.85 10.15
C TRP A 400 13.14 -9.07 10.77
N THR A 401 13.13 -8.92 12.09
CA THR A 401 14.21 -8.25 12.82
C THR A 401 15.56 -8.95 12.62
N ARG A 402 15.60 -10.29 12.64
CA ARG A 402 16.82 -11.06 12.33
C ARG A 402 17.35 -10.77 10.92
N PHE A 403 16.46 -10.65 9.95
CA PHE A 403 16.82 -10.34 8.56
C PHE A 403 17.35 -8.90 8.43
N THR A 404 16.71 -7.91 9.06
CA THR A 404 17.05 -6.49 8.87
C THR A 404 18.16 -5.98 9.78
N ALA A 405 18.46 -6.65 10.90
CA ALA A 405 19.46 -6.22 11.89
C ALA A 405 20.91 -6.68 11.60
N GLY A 406 21.15 -7.40 10.52
CA GLY A 406 22.45 -7.99 10.18
C GLY A 406 23.25 -7.23 9.07
#